data_36ef598e20a2a9b55af917549597a92b
#
_entry.id   36ef598e20a2a9b55af917549597a92b
#
_cell.length_a   1.000
_cell.length_b   1.000
_cell.length_c   1.000
_cell.angle_alpha   90.00
_cell.angle_beta   90.00
_cell.angle_gamma   90.00
#
_symmetry.space_group_name_H-M   'P 1'
#
loop_
_entity.id
_entity.type
_entity.pdbx_description
1 polymer ?
#
loop_
_entity_poly.entity_id
_entity_poly.type
_entity_poly.pdbx_seq_one_letter_code
_entity_poly.pdbx_strand_id
1 'polypeptide(L)'
;VPLGVHLGKSKITELDAAAEDYAISTRRVASLCEYLVVNVSSPNTPGLRKLQDPEFLKDITAQVKANSEVPVFVKLAPDLADEGLKHAVDVATQAGAAGIIATNTTIDHHGIADVGAGGMSGRPLAPRSLEVIRAVSAMTELPIA
;
A
#
# COMPACT_ATOMS: atom_id res chain seq x y z
N VAL A 1 5.74 21.82 -4.79
CA VAL A 1 5.01 20.69 -4.16
C VAL A 1 5.71 19.41 -4.56
N PRO A 2 6.12 18.55 -3.62
CA PRO A 2 6.74 17.27 -3.95
C PRO A 2 5.84 16.41 -4.84
N LEU A 3 6.43 15.76 -5.85
CA LEU A 3 5.73 14.82 -6.72
C LEU A 3 5.96 13.40 -6.22
N GLY A 4 4.88 12.68 -5.88
CA GLY A 4 4.92 11.26 -5.53
C GLY A 4 4.30 10.40 -6.62
N VAL A 5 4.90 9.25 -6.89
CA VAL A 5 4.36 8.28 -7.86
C VAL A 5 3.90 7.01 -7.13
N HIS A 6 2.65 6.62 -7.37
CA HIS A 6 2.10 5.36 -6.89
C HIS A 6 2.41 4.23 -7.87
N LEU A 7 3.08 3.21 -7.37
CA LEU A 7 3.36 1.98 -8.10
C LEU A 7 2.31 0.93 -7.77
N GLY A 8 1.86 0.19 -8.76
CA GLY A 8 0.91 -0.91 -8.59
C GLY A 8 1.18 -2.02 -9.59
N LYS A 9 0.77 -3.24 -9.25
CA LYS A 9 0.88 -4.39 -10.14
C LYS A 9 0.00 -4.21 -11.38
N SER A 10 0.54 -4.51 -12.54
CA SER A 10 -0.21 -4.59 -13.80
C SER A 10 -1.30 -5.67 -13.70
N LYS A 11 -2.43 -5.47 -14.40
CA LYS A 11 -3.54 -6.45 -14.39
C LYS A 11 -3.15 -7.81 -14.93
N ILE A 12 -2.24 -7.83 -15.91
CA ILE A 12 -1.80 -9.04 -16.61
C ILE A 12 -0.65 -9.77 -15.90
N THR A 13 -0.02 -9.14 -14.89
CA THR A 13 1.10 -9.73 -14.15
C THR A 13 0.57 -10.65 -13.06
N GLU A 14 1.09 -11.86 -12.96
CA GLU A 14 0.78 -12.81 -11.89
C GLU A 14 1.40 -12.36 -10.56
N LEU A 15 0.92 -12.92 -9.43
CA LEU A 15 1.35 -12.49 -8.10
C LEU A 15 2.82 -12.77 -7.82
N ASP A 16 3.33 -13.90 -8.29
CA ASP A 16 4.73 -14.32 -8.15
C ASP A 16 5.72 -13.44 -8.93
N ALA A 17 5.25 -12.79 -10.01
CA ALA A 17 6.01 -11.85 -10.82
C ALA A 17 5.84 -10.38 -10.36
N ALA A 18 5.07 -10.13 -9.29
CA ALA A 18 4.74 -8.77 -8.87
C ALA A 18 5.98 -7.94 -8.52
N ALA A 19 6.93 -8.51 -7.79
CA ALA A 19 8.13 -7.78 -7.36
C ALA A 19 8.94 -7.22 -8.55
N GLU A 20 9.10 -7.98 -9.64
CA GLU A 20 9.76 -7.50 -10.86
C GLU A 20 8.92 -6.45 -11.59
N ASP A 21 7.59 -6.58 -11.64
CA ASP A 21 6.70 -5.59 -12.24
C ASP A 21 6.82 -4.21 -11.54
N TYR A 22 6.89 -4.22 -10.19
CA TYR A 22 7.18 -3.01 -9.41
C TYR A 22 8.58 -2.47 -9.70
N ALA A 23 9.60 -3.33 -9.81
CA ALA A 23 10.96 -2.92 -10.13
C ALA A 23 11.06 -2.27 -11.52
N ILE A 24 10.39 -2.83 -12.52
CA ILE A 24 10.33 -2.25 -13.88
C ILE A 24 9.69 -0.86 -13.84
N SER A 25 8.58 -0.73 -13.12
CA SER A 25 7.89 0.55 -12.98
C SER A 25 8.77 1.57 -12.25
N THR A 26 9.46 1.15 -11.17
CA THR A 26 10.39 1.98 -10.40
C THR A 26 11.50 2.55 -11.28
N ARG A 27 12.19 1.70 -12.07
CA ARG A 27 13.27 2.14 -12.95
C ARG A 27 12.85 3.20 -13.97
N ARG A 28 11.57 3.22 -14.34
CA ARG A 28 11.02 4.20 -15.31
C ARG A 28 10.70 5.55 -14.70
N VAL A 29 10.35 5.60 -13.41
CA VAL A 29 9.78 6.81 -12.80
C VAL A 29 10.59 7.38 -11.64
N ALA A 30 11.53 6.64 -11.07
CA ALA A 30 12.26 7.05 -9.87
C ALA A 30 13.01 8.39 -10.04
N SER A 31 13.53 8.68 -11.22
CA SER A 31 14.20 9.96 -11.51
C SER A 31 13.26 11.14 -11.76
N LEU A 32 11.96 10.90 -11.79
CA LEU A 32 10.92 11.88 -12.14
C LEU A 32 10.08 12.30 -10.91
N CYS A 33 10.38 11.77 -9.72
CA CYS A 33 9.60 12.02 -8.52
C CYS A 33 10.48 12.17 -7.28
N GLU A 34 9.92 12.78 -6.24
CA GLU A 34 10.59 12.95 -4.95
C GLU A 34 10.32 11.83 -3.96
N TYR A 35 9.29 11.01 -4.22
CA TYR A 35 9.01 9.79 -3.44
C TYR A 35 8.19 8.79 -4.24
N LEU A 36 8.27 7.53 -3.83
CA LEU A 36 7.49 6.43 -4.40
C LEU A 36 6.53 5.84 -3.37
N VAL A 37 5.42 5.32 -3.85
CA VAL A 37 4.44 4.62 -3.01
C VAL A 37 4.22 3.20 -3.55
N VAL A 38 4.57 2.21 -2.76
CA VAL A 38 4.19 0.81 -2.98
C VAL A 38 2.71 0.66 -2.65
N ASN A 39 1.87 0.67 -3.68
CA ASN A 39 0.42 0.57 -3.53
C ASN A 39 -0.04 -0.88 -3.71
N VAL A 40 -0.13 -1.61 -2.61
CA VAL A 40 -0.60 -3.01 -2.54
C VAL A 40 -2.05 -3.12 -2.06
N SER A 41 -2.79 -2.02 -2.04
CA SER A 41 -4.06 -1.90 -1.31
C SER A 41 -5.27 -1.56 -2.19
N SER A 42 -5.09 -1.37 -3.52
CA SER A 42 -6.21 -1.05 -4.42
C SER A 42 -7.18 -2.23 -4.54
N PRO A 43 -8.51 -2.00 -4.42
CA PRO A 43 -9.51 -3.03 -4.65
C PRO A 43 -9.77 -3.31 -6.14
N ASN A 44 -9.30 -2.43 -7.03
CA ASN A 44 -9.67 -2.42 -8.45
C ASN A 44 -8.78 -3.31 -9.32
N THR A 45 -7.71 -3.85 -8.76
CA THR A 45 -6.81 -4.79 -9.45
C THR A 45 -6.97 -6.17 -8.83
N PRO A 46 -7.37 -7.19 -9.59
CA PRO A 46 -7.55 -8.54 -9.06
C PRO A 46 -6.30 -9.04 -8.34
N GLY A 47 -6.49 -9.57 -7.14
CA GLY A 47 -5.42 -10.16 -6.33
C GLY A 47 -4.42 -9.17 -5.71
N LEU A 48 -4.46 -7.87 -6.06
CA LEU A 48 -3.48 -6.89 -5.58
C LEU A 48 -3.35 -6.88 -4.05
N ARG A 49 -4.46 -6.99 -3.32
CA ARG A 49 -4.46 -6.94 -1.85
C ARG A 49 -3.77 -8.13 -1.18
N LYS A 50 -3.60 -9.27 -1.89
CA LYS A 50 -2.75 -10.37 -1.42
C LYS A 50 -1.28 -9.99 -1.32
N LEU A 51 -0.86 -8.94 -2.04
CA LEU A 51 0.51 -8.42 -1.95
C LEU A 51 0.80 -7.70 -0.63
N GLN A 52 -0.20 -7.54 0.25
CA GLN A 52 0.00 -7.10 1.64
C GLN A 52 0.47 -8.24 2.55
N ASP A 53 0.40 -9.50 2.08
CA ASP A 53 0.96 -10.64 2.81
C ASP A 53 2.48 -10.45 2.94
N PRO A 54 3.08 -10.84 4.09
CA PRO A 54 4.45 -10.50 4.46
C PRO A 54 5.51 -10.83 3.42
N GLU A 55 5.42 -11.99 2.78
CA GLU A 55 6.40 -12.45 1.78
C GLU A 55 6.41 -11.56 0.55
N PHE A 56 5.24 -11.29 -0.04
CA PHE A 56 5.13 -10.43 -1.20
C PHE A 56 5.53 -8.98 -0.89
N LEU A 57 5.04 -8.46 0.23
CA LEU A 57 5.30 -7.07 0.61
C LEU A 57 6.79 -6.81 0.83
N LYS A 58 7.48 -7.77 1.47
CA LYS A 58 8.92 -7.71 1.69
C LYS A 58 9.68 -7.64 0.36
N ASP A 59 9.38 -8.56 -0.56
CA ASP A 59 10.07 -8.67 -1.84
C ASP A 59 9.82 -7.43 -2.72
N ILE A 60 8.57 -6.98 -2.79
CA ILE A 60 8.21 -5.77 -3.55
C ILE A 60 8.94 -4.55 -2.98
N THR A 61 8.88 -4.34 -1.66
CA THR A 61 9.52 -3.17 -1.04
C THR A 61 11.04 -3.20 -1.24
N ALA A 62 11.66 -4.37 -1.10
CA ALA A 62 13.09 -4.53 -1.35
C ALA A 62 13.46 -4.21 -2.80
N GLN A 63 12.69 -4.70 -3.78
CA GLN A 63 12.92 -4.43 -5.20
C GLN A 63 12.74 -2.94 -5.54
N VAL A 64 11.72 -2.28 -5.02
CA VAL A 64 11.51 -0.85 -5.24
C VAL A 64 12.70 -0.06 -4.66
N LYS A 65 13.14 -0.38 -3.46
CA LYS A 65 14.29 0.28 -2.82
C LYS A 65 15.61 0.02 -3.54
N ALA A 66 15.83 -1.20 -4.02
CA ALA A 66 17.05 -1.52 -4.77
C ALA A 66 17.15 -0.78 -6.12
N ASN A 67 16.04 -0.28 -6.64
CA ASN A 67 15.95 0.43 -7.92
C ASN A 67 15.66 1.94 -7.78
N SER A 68 15.75 2.49 -6.56
CA SER A 68 15.44 3.91 -6.30
C SER A 68 16.19 4.45 -5.08
N GLU A 69 16.66 5.69 -5.18
CA GLU A 69 17.26 6.45 -4.07
C GLU A 69 16.25 7.36 -3.34
N VAL A 70 15.03 7.53 -3.90
CA VAL A 70 14.02 8.38 -3.26
C VAL A 70 13.28 7.63 -2.15
N PRO A 71 12.69 8.34 -1.17
CA PRO A 71 11.90 7.73 -0.10
C PRO A 71 10.77 6.84 -0.64
N VAL A 72 10.60 5.67 -0.04
CA VAL A 72 9.55 4.69 -0.41
C VAL A 72 8.54 4.55 0.71
N PHE A 73 7.27 4.82 0.42
CA PHE A 73 6.15 4.63 1.33
C PHE A 73 5.38 3.36 0.98
N VAL A 74 4.73 2.74 1.97
CA VAL A 74 3.83 1.61 1.77
C VAL A 74 2.39 2.04 2.06
N LYS A 75 1.47 1.80 1.10
CA LYS A 75 0.06 2.16 1.25
C LYS A 75 -0.80 0.95 1.57
N LEU A 76 -1.47 0.98 2.73
CA LEU A 76 -2.25 -0.11 3.28
C LEU A 76 -3.76 0.05 3.08
N ALA A 77 -4.48 -1.07 3.01
CA ALA A 77 -5.93 -1.11 2.98
C ALA A 77 -6.50 -1.01 4.41
N PRO A 78 -7.69 -0.41 4.57
CA PRO A 78 -8.37 -0.36 5.88
C PRO A 78 -8.97 -1.69 6.30
N ASP A 79 -9.07 -2.65 5.38
CA ASP A 79 -9.78 -3.92 5.57
C ASP A 79 -8.87 -5.03 6.14
N LEU A 80 -7.59 -4.74 6.41
CA LEU A 80 -6.71 -5.69 7.09
C LEU A 80 -7.21 -5.95 8.51
N ALA A 81 -7.21 -7.23 8.90
CA ALA A 81 -7.36 -7.62 10.30
C ALA A 81 -6.13 -7.15 11.11
N ASP A 82 -6.28 -7.03 12.43
CA ASP A 82 -5.24 -6.46 13.29
C ASP A 82 -3.90 -7.19 13.17
N GLU A 83 -3.91 -8.52 13.05
CA GLU A 83 -2.70 -9.31 12.84
C GLU A 83 -2.06 -9.05 11.48
N GLY A 84 -2.87 -9.00 10.42
CA GLY A 84 -2.39 -8.66 9.07
C GLY A 84 -1.85 -7.24 8.99
N LEU A 85 -2.50 -6.29 9.67
CA LEU A 85 -2.03 -4.91 9.77
C LEU A 85 -0.67 -4.85 10.46
N LYS A 86 -0.53 -5.53 11.60
CA LYS A 86 0.73 -5.61 12.34
C LYS A 86 1.85 -6.20 11.47
N HIS A 87 1.61 -7.33 10.80
CA HIS A 87 2.60 -7.94 9.92
C HIS A 87 3.02 -7.01 8.78
N ALA A 88 2.07 -6.32 8.13
CA ALA A 88 2.38 -5.39 7.06
C ALA A 88 3.23 -4.20 7.54
N VAL A 89 2.93 -3.67 8.74
CA VAL A 89 3.72 -2.59 9.37
C VAL A 89 5.12 -3.07 9.73
N ASP A 90 5.24 -4.24 10.34
CA ASP A 90 6.53 -4.84 10.72
C ASP A 90 7.42 -5.04 9.47
N VAL A 91 6.86 -5.62 8.40
CA VAL A 91 7.57 -5.85 7.14
C VAL A 91 7.98 -4.54 6.48
N ALA A 92 7.09 -3.54 6.40
CA ALA A 92 7.42 -2.24 5.83
C ALA A 92 8.57 -1.57 6.60
N THR A 93 8.52 -1.62 7.93
CA THR A 93 9.56 -1.08 8.81
C THR A 93 10.90 -1.79 8.61
N GLN A 94 10.91 -3.13 8.61
CA GLN A 94 12.12 -3.95 8.43
C GLN A 94 12.72 -3.79 7.02
N ALA A 95 11.89 -3.62 6.00
CA ALA A 95 12.32 -3.34 4.64
C ALA A 95 12.85 -1.89 4.49
N GLY A 96 12.78 -1.07 5.52
CA GLY A 96 13.27 0.30 5.54
C GLY A 96 12.41 1.25 4.71
N ALA A 97 11.08 1.08 4.74
CA ALA A 97 10.17 2.08 4.20
C ALA A 97 10.37 3.43 4.92
N ALA A 98 10.18 4.52 4.20
CA ALA A 98 10.27 5.88 4.74
C ALA A 98 9.00 6.30 5.50
N GLY A 99 7.89 5.57 5.32
CA GLY A 99 6.63 5.83 5.99
C GLY A 99 5.50 4.93 5.48
N ILE A 100 4.33 5.10 6.09
CA ILE A 100 3.12 4.35 5.77
C ILE A 100 2.02 5.33 5.37
N ILE A 101 1.25 4.98 4.33
CA ILE A 101 0.05 5.71 3.95
C ILE A 101 -1.17 4.91 4.42
N ALA A 102 -1.94 5.47 5.31
CA ALA A 102 -3.16 4.89 5.86
C ALA A 102 -4.34 5.89 5.69
N THR A 103 -5.33 5.51 4.90
CA THR A 103 -5.59 4.23 4.25
C THR A 103 -6.00 4.39 2.80
N ASN A 104 -6.04 3.28 2.05
CA ASN A 104 -6.79 3.20 0.80
C ASN A 104 -8.31 3.15 1.09
N THR A 105 -9.13 3.00 0.04
CA THR A 105 -10.58 2.80 0.15
C THR A 105 -10.91 1.43 0.74
N THR A 106 -12.11 1.28 1.32
CA THR A 106 -12.62 -0.02 1.83
C THR A 106 -13.48 -0.74 0.79
N ILE A 107 -13.51 -2.07 0.85
CA ILE A 107 -14.49 -2.89 0.13
C ILE A 107 -15.77 -3.14 0.95
N ASP A 108 -15.79 -2.70 2.20
CA ASP A 108 -16.95 -2.75 3.05
C ASP A 108 -17.93 -1.60 2.68
N HIS A 109 -19.03 -1.95 2.05
CA HIS A 109 -20.05 -1.02 1.60
C HIS A 109 -21.26 -0.98 2.55
N HIS A 110 -21.11 -1.32 3.83
CA HIS A 110 -22.21 -1.33 4.78
C HIS A 110 -22.96 0.01 4.84
N GLY A 111 -24.28 -0.09 4.72
CA GLY A 111 -25.18 1.07 4.77
C GLY A 111 -25.31 1.87 3.48
N ILE A 112 -24.68 1.43 2.38
CA ILE A 112 -24.87 2.01 1.04
C ILE A 112 -25.59 0.98 0.16
N ALA A 113 -26.67 1.41 -0.50
CA ALA A 113 -27.36 0.59 -1.48
C ALA A 113 -26.42 0.17 -2.62
N ASP A 114 -26.80 -0.90 -3.35
CA ASP A 114 -26.00 -1.48 -4.42
C ASP A 114 -25.39 -0.43 -5.36
N VAL A 115 -24.10 -0.16 -5.15
CA VAL A 115 -23.33 0.85 -5.89
C VAL A 115 -22.31 0.20 -6.84
N GLY A 116 -22.37 -1.12 -6.99
CA GLY A 116 -21.45 -1.88 -7.84
C GLY A 116 -20.10 -2.15 -7.18
N ALA A 117 -19.16 -2.70 -7.98
CA ALA A 117 -17.82 -3.02 -7.54
C ALA A 117 -16.94 -1.77 -7.39
N GLY A 118 -16.01 -1.80 -6.44
CA GLY A 118 -15.05 -0.72 -6.21
C GLY A 118 -14.76 -0.49 -4.75
N GLY A 119 -14.01 0.57 -4.46
CA GLY A 119 -13.68 0.96 -3.09
C GLY A 119 -14.50 2.17 -2.63
N MET A 120 -15.03 2.09 -1.43
CA MET A 120 -15.73 3.19 -0.78
C MET A 120 -14.75 4.09 -0.03
N SER A 121 -14.95 5.41 -0.13
CA SER A 121 -14.16 6.44 0.56
C SER A 121 -15.07 7.50 1.21
N GLY A 122 -14.46 8.56 1.70
CA GLY A 122 -15.17 9.71 2.28
C GLY A 122 -15.71 9.45 3.68
N ARG A 123 -16.82 10.13 4.02
CA ARG A 123 -17.37 10.13 5.39
C ARG A 123 -17.63 8.72 5.96
N PRO A 124 -18.17 7.74 5.20
CA PRO A 124 -18.40 6.40 5.73
C PRO A 124 -17.12 5.68 6.15
N LEU A 125 -16.00 5.90 5.44
CA LEU A 125 -14.71 5.30 5.76
C LEU A 125 -14.00 5.98 6.94
N ALA A 126 -14.29 7.25 7.24
CA ALA A 126 -13.52 8.06 8.16
C ALA A 126 -13.32 7.42 9.56
N PRO A 127 -14.32 6.82 10.23
CA PRO A 127 -14.12 6.16 11.52
C PRO A 127 -13.09 5.03 11.43
N ARG A 128 -13.22 4.14 10.46
CA ARG A 128 -12.31 3.01 10.26
C ARG A 128 -10.89 3.45 9.90
N SER A 129 -10.77 4.47 9.05
CA SER A 129 -9.46 5.04 8.70
C SER A 129 -8.74 5.58 9.93
N LEU A 130 -9.44 6.29 10.82
CA LEU A 130 -8.88 6.80 12.08
C LEU A 130 -8.47 5.68 13.05
N GLU A 131 -9.24 4.59 13.12
CA GLU A 131 -8.86 3.40 13.90
C GLU A 131 -7.54 2.81 13.40
N VAL A 132 -7.44 2.60 12.07
CA VAL A 132 -6.22 2.05 11.45
C VAL A 132 -5.03 2.98 11.66
N ILE A 133 -5.18 4.30 11.48
CA ILE A 133 -4.12 5.27 11.73
C ILE A 133 -3.62 5.18 13.17
N ARG A 134 -4.53 5.12 14.16
CA ARG A 134 -4.16 4.98 15.58
C ARG A 134 -3.42 3.66 15.85
N ALA A 135 -3.91 2.56 15.26
CA ALA A 135 -3.26 1.26 15.41
C ALA A 135 -1.85 1.26 14.81
N VAL A 136 -1.69 1.78 13.59
CA VAL A 136 -0.36 1.90 12.93
C VAL A 136 0.58 2.79 13.75
N SER A 137 0.08 3.94 14.24
CA SER A 137 0.88 4.85 15.07
C SER A 137 1.37 4.23 16.39
N ALA A 138 0.65 3.23 16.90
CA ALA A 138 1.07 2.49 18.10
C ALA A 138 2.08 1.36 17.79
N MET A 139 2.27 1.00 16.51
CA MET A 139 3.11 -0.13 16.06
C MET A 139 4.48 0.30 15.54
N THR A 140 4.65 1.56 15.13
CA THR A 140 5.88 2.03 14.47
C THR A 140 6.13 3.52 14.72
N GLU A 141 7.42 3.91 14.68
CA GLU A 141 7.85 5.30 14.67
C GLU A 141 7.91 5.91 13.26
N LEU A 142 7.57 5.15 12.23
CA LEU A 142 7.55 5.65 10.85
C LEU A 142 6.51 6.77 10.68
N PRO A 143 6.79 7.79 9.87
CA PRO A 143 5.80 8.79 9.48
C PRO A 143 4.56 8.14 8.86
N ILE A 144 3.37 8.67 9.21
CA ILE A 144 2.08 8.23 8.66
C ILE A 144 1.46 9.40 7.89
N ALA A 145 1.06 9.16 6.64
CA ALA A 145 0.39 10.11 5.77
C ALA A 145 -1.02 9.65 5.40
#